data_cf93c509e5768e1ef89f159662e3a619
#
_entry.id   cf93c509e5768e1ef89f159662e3a619
#
_cell.length_a   1.000
_cell.length_b   1.000
_cell.length_c   1.000
_cell.angle_alpha   90.00
_cell.angle_beta   90.00
_cell.angle_gamma   90.00
#
_symmetry.space_group_name_H-M   'P 1'
#
loop_
_entity.id
_entity.type
_entity.pdbx_description
1 polymer ?
#
loop_
_entity_poly.entity_id
_entity_poly.type
_entity_poly.pdbx_seq_one_letter_code
_entity_poly.pdbx_strand_id
1 'polypeptide(L)'
;MYKVHTHIRSPNYEARYPDTTIDFLIMHYTACDLEASLKILTDPNARHRVSAHYLVDETGEVYALVDEEFRSWHAGKSAWRDLADMNSRSVGIEIVNPGQGPNYRPFPPLQMESIASLSKEIITRWRIAPHHVLGHSDIAPGRKVDPGPLFDWKWLAGHGVGVYPDIQKNQERQSREWKGQERKSEKEPLPLDKRKEKQLDIIRIQHLLARYGYTVPLSGILDPQTRAVIEAFQMHFWPESILEKFRLMGCRSVKETLESKSLYVDGGSRERQHPFSLSLEDEGILDGKTSAGLIRRLESLTDSLDNQPCANF
;
A
#
# COMPACT_ATOMS: atom_id res chain seq x y z
N MET A 1 8.55 23.43 -3.81
CA MET A 1 9.29 23.45 -2.51
C MET A 1 8.25 23.57 -1.43
N TYR A 2 8.12 22.60 -0.54
CA TYR A 2 7.14 22.57 0.54
C TYR A 2 7.68 23.29 1.78
N LYS A 3 6.78 23.76 2.65
CA LYS A 3 7.13 24.41 3.92
C LYS A 3 7.18 23.35 5.03
N VAL A 4 8.21 23.40 5.87
CA VAL A 4 8.39 22.47 6.99
C VAL A 4 8.19 23.20 8.31
N HIS A 5 7.29 22.66 9.16
CA HIS A 5 7.07 23.08 10.52
C HIS A 5 7.86 22.19 11.48
N THR A 6 8.72 22.77 12.29
CA THR A 6 9.58 22.08 13.25
C THR A 6 9.27 22.43 14.72
N HIS A 7 8.35 23.37 14.94
CA HIS A 7 7.97 23.84 16.27
C HIS A 7 6.96 22.96 17.01
N ILE A 8 6.31 22.04 16.28
CA ILE A 8 5.40 21.02 16.85
C ILE A 8 6.15 19.69 16.83
N ARG A 9 6.36 19.10 18.01
CA ARG A 9 7.11 17.85 18.13
C ARG A 9 6.30 16.82 18.94
N SER A 10 6.41 15.57 18.57
CA SER A 10 5.83 14.48 19.31
C SER A 10 6.79 14.00 20.38
N PRO A 11 6.34 13.83 21.63
CA PRO A 11 7.12 13.16 22.68
C PRO A 11 7.01 11.62 22.61
N ASN A 12 6.21 11.10 21.68
CA ASN A 12 5.89 9.69 21.56
C ASN A 12 6.89 8.97 20.64
N TYR A 13 8.10 8.75 21.13
CA TYR A 13 9.15 8.03 20.40
C TYR A 13 10.10 7.34 21.39
N GLU A 14 10.94 6.48 20.86
CA GLU A 14 12.03 5.83 21.59
C GLU A 14 13.23 5.58 20.68
N ALA A 15 14.32 5.05 21.23
CA ALA A 15 15.45 4.62 20.41
C ALA A 15 15.03 3.45 19.50
N ARG A 16 15.57 3.40 18.28
CA ARG A 16 15.42 2.21 17.42
C ARG A 16 16.10 1.02 18.07
N TYR A 17 15.60 -0.18 17.82
CA TYR A 17 16.25 -1.38 18.33
C TYR A 17 17.66 -1.52 17.78
N PRO A 18 18.61 -2.03 18.60
CA PRO A 18 19.97 -2.31 18.12
C PRO A 18 19.93 -3.16 16.83
N ASP A 19 20.91 -2.95 15.97
CA ASP A 19 21.10 -3.71 14.72
C ASP A 19 19.93 -3.62 13.72
N THR A 20 19.12 -2.56 13.83
CA THR A 20 18.07 -2.25 12.83
C THR A 20 18.53 -1.10 11.93
N THR A 21 18.30 -1.29 10.61
CA THR A 21 18.49 -0.27 9.58
C THR A 21 17.15 0.38 9.20
N ILE A 22 17.21 1.59 8.69
CA ILE A 22 16.03 2.28 8.14
C ILE A 22 15.92 1.92 6.67
N ASP A 23 15.14 0.86 6.39
CA ASP A 23 15.05 0.26 5.06
C ASP A 23 13.73 0.53 4.35
N PHE A 24 12.74 1.10 5.06
CA PHE A 24 11.37 1.26 4.57
C PHE A 24 10.84 2.68 4.75
N LEU A 25 9.95 3.08 3.84
CA LEU A 25 9.12 4.27 3.94
C LEU A 25 7.66 3.83 3.91
N ILE A 26 6.89 4.19 4.95
CA ILE A 26 5.51 3.76 5.11
C ILE A 26 4.56 4.95 5.01
N MET A 27 3.59 4.84 4.10
CA MET A 27 2.53 5.83 3.90
C MET A 27 1.28 5.46 4.70
N HIS A 28 0.72 6.47 5.37
CA HIS A 28 -0.50 6.37 6.17
C HIS A 28 -1.48 7.46 5.77
N TYR A 29 -2.73 7.35 6.23
CA TYR A 29 -3.62 8.49 6.35
C TYR A 29 -4.12 8.62 7.79
N THR A 30 -4.42 9.85 8.21
CA THR A 30 -4.80 10.17 9.59
C THR A 30 -6.23 9.78 9.96
N ALA A 31 -7.11 9.60 8.99
CA ALA A 31 -8.56 9.42 9.17
C ALA A 31 -9.26 10.58 9.93
N CYS A 32 -8.66 11.75 9.99
CA CYS A 32 -9.19 12.97 10.61
C CYS A 32 -8.53 14.21 9.98
N ASP A 33 -8.95 15.41 10.42
CA ASP A 33 -8.37 16.68 9.99
C ASP A 33 -6.98 16.95 10.61
N LEU A 34 -6.36 18.04 10.21
CA LEU A 34 -5.02 18.43 10.66
C LEU A 34 -4.93 18.64 12.18
N GLU A 35 -5.90 19.36 12.77
CA GLU A 35 -5.87 19.69 14.21
C GLU A 35 -5.98 18.42 15.06
N ALA A 36 -6.93 17.57 14.74
CA ALA A 36 -7.09 16.27 15.40
C ALA A 36 -5.88 15.38 15.18
N SER A 37 -5.30 15.37 13.98
CA SER A 37 -4.10 14.59 13.66
C SER A 37 -2.90 15.02 14.51
N LEU A 38 -2.62 16.32 14.58
CA LEU A 38 -1.55 16.84 15.41
C LEU A 38 -1.76 16.49 16.88
N LYS A 39 -2.98 16.67 17.39
CA LYS A 39 -3.31 16.32 18.77
C LYS A 39 -3.07 14.83 19.05
N ILE A 40 -3.54 13.92 18.19
CA ILE A 40 -3.38 12.48 18.36
C ILE A 40 -1.91 12.07 18.32
N LEU A 41 -1.14 12.61 17.37
CA LEU A 41 0.25 12.21 17.15
C LEU A 41 1.22 12.80 18.18
N THR A 42 0.79 13.80 18.96
CA THR A 42 1.65 14.49 19.95
C THR A 42 1.18 14.37 21.40
N ASP A 43 0.04 13.73 21.68
CA ASP A 43 -0.49 13.56 23.03
C ASP A 43 0.32 12.52 23.83
N PRO A 44 1.09 12.93 24.88
CA PRO A 44 1.84 12.01 25.71
C PRO A 44 0.95 11.24 26.70
N ASN A 45 -0.30 11.66 26.88
CA ASN A 45 -1.23 11.11 27.84
C ASN A 45 -2.29 10.19 27.23
N ALA A 46 -2.24 10.00 25.90
CA ALA A 46 -3.16 9.12 25.22
C ALA A 46 -3.03 7.69 25.74
N ARG A 47 -4.16 7.00 25.92
CA ARG A 47 -4.18 5.58 26.34
C ARG A 47 -3.40 4.69 25.38
N HIS A 48 -3.47 4.99 24.10
CA HIS A 48 -2.70 4.34 23.02
C HIS A 48 -1.90 5.41 22.30
N ARG A 49 -0.69 5.64 22.78
CA ARG A 49 0.22 6.62 22.17
C ARG A 49 0.66 6.16 20.80
N VAL A 50 0.56 7.07 19.84
CA VAL A 50 1.01 6.90 18.48
C VAL A 50 1.81 8.13 18.06
N SER A 51 2.60 8.00 17.00
CA SER A 51 3.34 9.10 16.41
C SER A 51 3.72 8.77 14.97
N ALA A 52 4.21 9.74 14.24
CA ALA A 52 4.85 9.56 12.94
C ALA A 52 6.07 10.47 12.85
N HIS A 53 6.96 10.24 11.90
CA HIS A 53 8.08 11.12 11.66
C HIS A 53 7.61 12.43 11.03
N TYR A 54 6.70 12.31 10.08
CA TYR A 54 6.12 13.44 9.36
C TYR A 54 4.60 13.35 9.28
N LEU A 55 3.98 14.52 9.24
CA LEU A 55 2.59 14.71 8.87
C LEU A 55 2.53 15.68 7.70
N VAL A 56 1.77 15.36 6.66
CA VAL A 56 1.56 16.24 5.49
C VAL A 56 0.10 16.62 5.43
N ASP A 57 -0.19 17.93 5.47
CA ASP A 57 -1.56 18.42 5.40
C ASP A 57 -2.08 18.53 3.96
N GLU A 58 -3.35 18.85 3.80
CA GLU A 58 -4.01 18.95 2.50
C GLU A 58 -3.51 20.11 1.62
N THR A 59 -2.82 21.08 2.20
CA THR A 59 -2.18 22.19 1.48
C THR A 59 -0.76 21.87 1.04
N GLY A 60 -0.23 20.72 1.50
CA GLY A 60 1.14 20.28 1.24
C GLY A 60 2.16 20.81 2.25
N GLU A 61 1.74 21.45 3.35
CA GLU A 61 2.65 21.80 4.44
C GLU A 61 3.05 20.54 5.22
N VAL A 62 4.32 20.46 5.60
CA VAL A 62 4.93 19.30 6.27
C VAL A 62 5.22 19.64 7.73
N TYR A 63 4.85 18.76 8.63
CA TYR A 63 5.14 18.84 10.05
C TYR A 63 6.14 17.74 10.42
N ALA A 64 7.35 18.11 10.82
CA ALA A 64 8.38 17.19 11.30
C ALA A 64 8.16 16.92 12.79
N LEU A 65 7.56 15.80 13.13
CA LEU A 65 7.10 15.48 14.48
C LEU A 65 8.13 14.68 15.30
N VAL A 66 8.80 13.70 14.67
CA VAL A 66 9.85 12.89 15.29
C VAL A 66 11.04 12.84 14.34
N ASP A 67 12.27 12.95 14.86
CA ASP A 67 13.47 12.83 14.04
C ASP A 67 13.64 11.39 13.53
N GLU A 68 14.08 11.25 12.28
CA GLU A 68 14.13 9.93 11.60
C GLU A 68 15.04 8.92 12.31
N GLU A 69 16.01 9.39 13.09
CA GLU A 69 16.93 8.55 13.88
C GLU A 69 16.22 7.82 15.04
N PHE A 70 15.04 8.30 15.45
CA PHE A 70 14.25 7.67 16.49
C PHE A 70 13.17 6.77 15.89
N ARG A 71 12.68 5.86 16.72
CA ARG A 71 11.57 4.98 16.43
C ARG A 71 10.25 5.66 16.78
N SER A 72 9.51 6.12 15.78
CA SER A 72 8.12 6.58 15.97
C SER A 72 7.15 5.39 15.96
N TRP A 73 5.95 5.58 16.51
CA TRP A 73 4.97 4.49 16.72
C TRP A 73 3.81 4.60 15.73
N HIS A 74 4.06 4.31 14.46
CA HIS A 74 3.08 4.43 13.36
C HIS A 74 2.61 3.08 12.79
N ALA A 75 3.45 2.04 12.81
CA ALA A 75 3.17 0.78 12.12
C ALA A 75 2.44 -0.27 12.99
N GLY A 76 2.60 -0.20 14.31
CA GLY A 76 2.02 -1.17 15.24
C GLY A 76 2.48 -2.60 14.94
N LYS A 77 1.60 -3.60 15.14
CA LYS A 77 1.88 -4.99 14.78
C LYS A 77 1.89 -5.12 13.26
N SER A 78 3.04 -5.35 12.68
CA SER A 78 3.29 -5.32 11.24
C SER A 78 4.43 -6.24 10.85
N ALA A 79 4.46 -6.66 9.60
CA ALA A 79 5.53 -7.49 9.06
C ALA A 79 5.68 -7.27 7.55
N TRP A 80 6.90 -7.43 7.05
CA TRP A 80 7.23 -7.47 5.62
C TRP A 80 8.35 -8.48 5.40
N ARG A 81 8.16 -9.45 4.49
CA ARG A 81 9.03 -10.64 4.40
C ARG A 81 9.15 -11.31 5.78
N ASP A 82 10.35 -11.59 6.22
CA ASP A 82 10.66 -12.17 7.55
C ASP A 82 10.92 -11.12 8.63
N LEU A 83 10.71 -9.82 8.29
CA LEU A 83 10.96 -8.70 9.20
C LEU A 83 9.68 -8.33 9.93
N ALA A 84 9.74 -8.33 11.24
CA ALA A 84 8.73 -7.77 12.13
C ALA A 84 9.18 -6.40 12.66
N ASP A 85 8.29 -5.73 13.41
CA ASP A 85 8.57 -4.41 14.01
C ASP A 85 9.01 -3.36 12.97
N MET A 86 8.11 -3.06 12.07
CA MET A 86 8.35 -2.06 11.04
C MET A 86 8.58 -0.66 11.61
N ASN A 87 8.17 -0.36 12.85
CA ASN A 87 8.49 0.91 13.50
C ASN A 87 10.01 1.17 13.60
N SER A 88 10.80 0.13 13.94
CA SER A 88 12.27 0.27 14.06
C SER A 88 12.98 0.34 12.71
N ARG A 89 12.31 -0.08 11.62
CA ARG A 89 12.92 -0.24 10.29
C ARG A 89 12.44 0.78 9.26
N SER A 90 11.59 1.71 9.65
CA SER A 90 10.98 2.61 8.70
C SER A 90 10.92 4.06 9.16
N VAL A 91 10.72 4.94 8.18
CA VAL A 91 10.18 6.28 8.37
C VAL A 91 8.69 6.22 8.03
N GLY A 92 7.82 6.80 8.87
CA GLY A 92 6.37 6.87 8.62
C GLY A 92 5.94 8.29 8.29
N ILE A 93 5.14 8.42 7.23
CA ILE A 93 4.48 9.67 6.83
C ILE A 93 2.98 9.50 7.01
N GLU A 94 2.40 10.28 7.91
CA GLU A 94 0.97 10.45 8.04
C GLU A 94 0.47 11.54 7.08
N ILE A 95 -0.64 11.31 6.42
CA ILE A 95 -1.18 12.18 5.39
C ILE A 95 -2.60 12.56 5.78
N VAL A 96 -2.89 13.84 5.93
CA VAL A 96 -4.22 14.29 6.31
C VAL A 96 -5.22 13.92 5.22
N ASN A 97 -6.14 13.05 5.59
CA ASN A 97 -7.25 12.60 4.75
C ASN A 97 -8.33 12.01 5.66
N PRO A 98 -9.63 12.22 5.39
CA PRO A 98 -10.71 11.66 6.23
C PRO A 98 -10.71 10.14 6.33
N GLY A 99 -9.93 9.46 5.48
CA GLY A 99 -9.86 8.01 5.48
C GLY A 99 -11.10 7.33 4.90
N GLN A 100 -11.05 6.00 4.82
CA GLN A 100 -12.15 5.23 4.23
C GLN A 100 -13.44 5.41 5.02
N GLY A 101 -14.41 6.03 4.38
CA GLY A 101 -15.73 6.36 4.90
C GLY A 101 -16.49 7.23 3.91
N PRO A 102 -17.61 7.85 4.33
CA PRO A 102 -18.41 8.69 3.43
C PRO A 102 -17.64 9.86 2.82
N ASN A 103 -16.63 10.37 3.53
CA ASN A 103 -15.84 11.54 3.15
C ASN A 103 -14.47 11.19 2.56
N TYR A 104 -14.15 9.90 2.35
CA TYR A 104 -12.89 9.50 1.75
C TYR A 104 -12.77 10.06 0.33
N ARG A 105 -11.65 10.71 0.05
CA ARG A 105 -11.42 11.44 -1.20
C ARG A 105 -10.00 11.26 -1.72
N PRO A 106 -9.75 11.54 -3.02
CA PRO A 106 -8.39 11.63 -3.55
C PRO A 106 -7.55 12.64 -2.78
N PHE A 107 -6.26 12.41 -2.74
CA PHE A 107 -5.31 13.31 -2.10
C PHE A 107 -5.04 14.52 -3.00
N PRO A 108 -5.09 15.76 -2.46
CA PRO A 108 -4.90 16.98 -3.25
C PRO A 108 -3.54 16.99 -3.98
N PRO A 109 -3.45 17.62 -5.17
CA PRO A 109 -2.20 17.67 -5.95
C PRO A 109 -1.02 18.27 -5.17
N LEU A 110 -1.22 19.37 -4.45
CA LEU A 110 -0.16 20.00 -3.63
C LEU A 110 0.33 19.09 -2.51
N GLN A 111 -0.59 18.34 -1.89
CA GLN A 111 -0.25 17.34 -0.89
C GLN A 111 0.61 16.23 -1.50
N MET A 112 0.20 15.68 -2.65
CA MET A 112 0.96 14.65 -3.37
C MET A 112 2.34 15.14 -3.81
N GLU A 113 2.47 16.36 -4.30
CA GLU A 113 3.76 16.98 -4.68
C GLU A 113 4.71 17.08 -3.48
N SER A 114 4.19 17.50 -2.31
CA SER A 114 4.98 17.55 -1.07
C SER A 114 5.39 16.17 -0.60
N ILE A 115 4.47 15.18 -0.65
CA ILE A 115 4.77 13.78 -0.34
C ILE A 115 5.88 13.26 -1.26
N ALA A 116 5.79 13.47 -2.57
CA ALA A 116 6.79 13.02 -3.52
C ALA A 116 8.17 13.66 -3.25
N SER A 117 8.21 14.96 -2.96
CA SER A 117 9.45 15.67 -2.68
C SER A 117 10.09 15.21 -1.37
N LEU A 118 9.31 15.15 -0.27
CA LEU A 118 9.76 14.65 1.03
C LEU A 118 10.25 13.20 0.93
N SER A 119 9.48 12.35 0.25
CA SER A 119 9.85 10.94 0.08
C SER A 119 11.16 10.76 -0.67
N LYS A 120 11.43 11.56 -1.72
CA LYS A 120 12.72 11.54 -2.43
C LYS A 120 13.90 11.87 -1.53
N GLU A 121 13.73 12.84 -0.65
CA GLU A 121 14.77 13.22 0.33
C GLU A 121 15.03 12.06 1.30
N ILE A 122 13.97 11.44 1.83
CA ILE A 122 14.06 10.32 2.77
C ILE A 122 14.72 9.08 2.10
N ILE A 123 14.21 8.65 0.94
CA ILE A 123 14.75 7.47 0.24
C ILE A 123 16.20 7.68 -0.19
N THR A 124 16.59 8.90 -0.53
CA THR A 124 17.99 9.22 -0.87
C THR A 124 18.89 9.17 0.37
N ARG A 125 18.45 9.76 1.48
CA ARG A 125 19.19 9.81 2.76
C ARG A 125 19.46 8.42 3.31
N TRP A 126 18.44 7.56 3.33
CA TRP A 126 18.51 6.21 3.90
C TRP A 126 18.76 5.11 2.88
N ARG A 127 18.90 5.45 1.59
CA ARG A 127 19.07 4.50 0.49
C ARG A 127 17.97 3.44 0.42
N ILE A 128 16.74 3.85 0.73
CA ILE A 128 15.57 2.95 0.72
C ILE A 128 15.32 2.47 -0.70
N ALA A 129 15.23 1.15 -0.88
CA ALA A 129 14.96 0.55 -2.18
C ALA A 129 13.53 0.91 -2.66
N PRO A 130 13.30 1.12 -3.97
CA PRO A 130 11.99 1.53 -4.48
C PRO A 130 10.83 0.60 -4.06
N HIS A 131 11.05 -0.71 -3.97
CA HIS A 131 10.05 -1.69 -3.55
C HIS A 131 9.83 -1.74 -2.02
N HIS A 132 10.53 -0.92 -1.26
CA HIS A 132 10.36 -0.72 0.18
C HIS A 132 9.59 0.55 0.53
N VAL A 133 9.01 1.23 -0.46
CA VAL A 133 8.01 2.28 -0.23
C VAL A 133 6.63 1.63 -0.24
N LEU A 134 5.99 1.56 0.91
CA LEU A 134 4.82 0.72 1.18
C LEU A 134 3.70 1.51 1.84
N GLY A 135 2.48 1.00 1.76
CA GLY A 135 1.36 1.46 2.57
C GLY A 135 1.28 0.68 3.90
N HIS A 136 0.60 1.25 4.88
CA HIS A 136 0.32 0.55 6.13
C HIS A 136 -0.49 -0.74 5.89
N SER A 137 -1.39 -0.72 4.91
CA SER A 137 -2.13 -1.91 4.47
C SER A 137 -1.23 -3.03 3.97
N ASP A 138 -0.09 -2.72 3.33
CA ASP A 138 0.83 -3.73 2.81
C ASP A 138 1.52 -4.50 3.94
N ILE A 139 1.93 -3.79 5.00
CA ILE A 139 2.66 -4.38 6.14
C ILE A 139 1.74 -4.90 7.25
N ALA A 140 0.44 -4.63 7.17
CA ALA A 140 -0.56 -5.07 8.15
C ALA A 140 -1.90 -5.43 7.48
N PRO A 141 -1.90 -6.35 6.49
CA PRO A 141 -3.10 -6.74 5.75
C PRO A 141 -4.23 -7.20 6.68
N GLY A 142 -5.46 -6.79 6.38
CA GLY A 142 -6.65 -7.13 7.18
C GLY A 142 -6.80 -6.35 8.50
N ARG A 143 -5.71 -5.74 8.99
CA ARG A 143 -5.75 -4.87 10.18
C ARG A 143 -5.80 -3.39 9.80
N LYS A 144 -5.18 -3.03 8.69
CA LYS A 144 -5.03 -1.66 8.21
C LYS A 144 -5.40 -1.56 6.74
N VAL A 145 -5.88 -0.40 6.35
CA VAL A 145 -6.34 -0.09 4.99
C VAL A 145 -5.73 1.19 4.43
N ASP A 146 -5.03 1.96 5.26
CA ASP A 146 -4.36 3.20 4.88
C ASP A 146 -3.09 2.94 4.05
N PRO A 147 -2.75 3.83 3.07
CA PRO A 147 -3.45 5.03 2.67
C PRO A 147 -4.68 4.80 1.78
N GLY A 148 -5.02 3.54 1.44
CA GLY A 148 -6.19 3.13 0.69
C GLY A 148 -6.11 3.34 -0.82
N PRO A 149 -7.18 2.91 -1.55
CA PRO A 149 -7.15 2.83 -3.02
C PRO A 149 -7.25 4.18 -3.76
N LEU A 150 -7.51 5.30 -3.08
CA LEU A 150 -7.51 6.64 -3.70
C LEU A 150 -6.16 7.36 -3.55
N PHE A 151 -5.14 6.73 -2.93
CA PHE A 151 -3.78 7.23 -2.94
C PHE A 151 -3.11 6.89 -4.28
N ASP A 152 -2.61 7.90 -4.99
CA ASP A 152 -2.10 7.72 -6.36
C ASP A 152 -0.66 7.18 -6.38
N TRP A 153 -0.54 5.88 -6.09
CA TRP A 153 0.72 5.14 -6.14
C TRP A 153 1.38 5.18 -7.52
N LYS A 154 0.56 5.13 -8.59
CA LYS A 154 1.07 5.16 -9.97
C LYS A 154 1.73 6.50 -10.29
N TRP A 155 1.08 7.59 -9.90
CA TRP A 155 1.63 8.93 -10.05
C TRP A 155 2.92 9.09 -9.22
N LEU A 156 2.93 8.61 -7.98
CA LEU A 156 4.09 8.68 -7.09
C LEU A 156 5.29 7.91 -7.66
N ALA A 157 5.07 6.69 -8.19
CA ALA A 157 6.11 5.90 -8.87
C ALA A 157 6.63 6.60 -10.12
N GLY A 158 5.76 7.24 -10.91
CA GLY A 158 6.13 8.09 -12.06
C GLY A 158 7.01 9.27 -11.66
N HIS A 159 6.95 9.71 -10.41
CA HIS A 159 7.82 10.75 -9.84
C HIS A 159 9.07 10.17 -9.13
N GLY A 160 9.37 8.89 -9.31
CA GLY A 160 10.58 8.25 -8.78
C GLY A 160 10.51 7.84 -7.31
N VAL A 161 9.31 7.68 -6.76
CA VAL A 161 9.07 7.22 -5.39
C VAL A 161 8.24 5.93 -5.42
N GLY A 162 8.83 4.83 -4.97
CA GLY A 162 8.19 3.52 -5.04
C GLY A 162 8.28 2.86 -6.42
N VAL A 163 7.49 1.83 -6.60
CA VAL A 163 7.35 1.08 -7.87
C VAL A 163 5.88 0.91 -8.22
N TYR A 164 5.58 0.78 -9.51
CA TYR A 164 4.25 0.43 -10.00
C TYR A 164 4.36 -0.52 -11.18
N PRO A 165 3.48 -1.54 -11.32
CA PRO A 165 3.61 -2.55 -12.38
C PRO A 165 3.39 -1.97 -13.77
N ASP A 166 4.33 -2.21 -14.68
CA ASP A 166 4.21 -1.88 -16.11
C ASP A 166 3.70 -3.10 -16.89
N ILE A 167 2.39 -3.17 -17.03
CA ILE A 167 1.70 -4.30 -17.66
C ILE A 167 1.99 -4.37 -19.17
N GLN A 168 2.16 -3.22 -19.84
CA GLN A 168 2.38 -3.18 -21.30
C GLN A 168 3.78 -3.70 -21.64
N LYS A 169 4.79 -3.22 -20.93
CA LYS A 169 6.18 -3.66 -21.13
C LYS A 169 6.35 -5.16 -20.90
N ASN A 170 5.66 -5.71 -19.90
CA ASN A 170 5.68 -7.14 -19.60
C ASN A 170 5.03 -7.98 -20.72
N GLN A 171 3.89 -7.54 -21.26
CA GLN A 171 3.23 -8.23 -22.35
C GLN A 171 4.11 -8.25 -23.62
N GLU A 172 4.79 -7.15 -23.94
CA GLU A 172 5.73 -7.09 -25.06
C GLU A 172 6.92 -8.03 -24.85
N ARG A 173 7.48 -8.11 -23.63
CA ARG A 173 8.58 -9.02 -23.30
C ARG A 173 8.16 -10.47 -23.46
N GLN A 174 7.04 -10.87 -22.86
CA GLN A 174 6.51 -12.23 -22.96
C GLN A 174 6.20 -12.60 -24.42
N SER A 175 5.67 -11.67 -25.21
CA SER A 175 5.41 -11.89 -26.62
C SER A 175 6.68 -12.09 -27.45
N ARG A 176 7.79 -11.43 -27.08
CA ARG A 176 9.10 -11.62 -27.74
C ARG A 176 9.74 -12.95 -27.37
N GLU A 177 9.68 -13.33 -26.09
CA GLU A 177 10.17 -14.62 -25.60
C GLU A 177 9.40 -15.79 -26.20
N TRP A 178 8.07 -15.67 -26.34
CA TRP A 178 7.22 -16.68 -26.99
C TRP A 178 7.56 -16.87 -28.46
N LYS A 179 7.78 -15.80 -29.24
CA LYS A 179 8.18 -15.89 -30.66
C LYS A 179 9.53 -16.57 -30.85
N GLY A 180 10.40 -16.60 -29.87
CA GLY A 180 11.67 -17.32 -29.88
C GLY A 180 11.54 -18.82 -29.61
N GLN A 181 10.41 -19.31 -29.10
CA GLN A 181 10.19 -20.70 -28.71
C GLN A 181 9.28 -21.49 -29.69
N GLU A 182 8.78 -20.89 -30.75
CA GLU A 182 7.87 -21.52 -31.74
C GLU A 182 8.53 -22.62 -32.60
N ARG A 183 9.23 -23.58 -32.01
CA ARG A 183 9.63 -24.83 -32.71
C ARG A 183 9.80 -26.03 -31.77
N LYS A 184 8.83 -26.32 -30.94
CA LYS A 184 8.65 -27.71 -30.46
C LYS A 184 7.15 -27.94 -30.30
N SER A 185 6.59 -28.83 -31.11
CA SER A 185 5.21 -29.29 -31.05
C SER A 185 4.96 -29.95 -29.69
N GLU A 186 4.47 -29.20 -28.75
CA GLU A 186 3.89 -29.79 -27.55
C GLU A 186 2.40 -30.07 -27.82
N LYS A 187 2.00 -31.29 -27.53
CA LYS A 187 0.58 -31.70 -27.53
C LYS A 187 -0.17 -30.67 -26.67
N GLU A 188 -1.30 -30.16 -27.17
CA GLU A 188 -2.18 -29.30 -26.38
C GLU A 188 -2.43 -29.97 -25.02
N PRO A 189 -2.20 -29.27 -23.91
CA PRO A 189 -2.46 -29.82 -22.59
C PRO A 189 -3.96 -30.15 -22.48
N LEU A 190 -4.27 -31.31 -21.94
CA LEU A 190 -5.65 -31.70 -21.67
C LEU A 190 -6.32 -30.61 -20.82
N PRO A 191 -7.57 -30.22 -21.12
CA PRO A 191 -8.29 -29.22 -20.34
C PRO A 191 -8.39 -29.65 -18.88
N LEU A 192 -7.81 -28.83 -18.01
CA LEU A 192 -7.92 -29.02 -16.56
C LEU A 192 -9.35 -28.74 -16.09
N ASP A 193 -9.79 -29.47 -15.06
CA ASP A 193 -11.00 -29.13 -14.33
C ASP A 193 -10.88 -27.69 -13.78
N LYS A 194 -11.89 -26.84 -13.97
CA LYS A 194 -11.92 -25.43 -13.52
C LYS A 194 -11.57 -25.26 -12.03
N ARG A 195 -11.88 -26.25 -11.19
CA ARG A 195 -11.48 -26.24 -9.77
C ARG A 195 -9.97 -26.36 -9.60
N LYS A 196 -9.33 -27.22 -10.39
CA LYS A 196 -7.87 -27.38 -10.37
C LYS A 196 -7.17 -26.15 -10.92
N GLU A 197 -7.69 -25.54 -11.99
CA GLU A 197 -7.17 -24.27 -12.53
C GLU A 197 -7.23 -23.18 -11.48
N LYS A 198 -8.38 -22.97 -10.82
CA LYS A 198 -8.54 -21.99 -9.75
C LYS A 198 -7.57 -22.23 -8.58
N GLN A 199 -7.36 -23.49 -8.19
CA GLN A 199 -6.42 -23.83 -7.12
C GLN A 199 -4.96 -23.52 -7.51
N LEU A 200 -4.58 -23.82 -8.76
CA LEU A 200 -3.24 -23.50 -9.27
C LEU A 200 -3.01 -21.97 -9.32
N ASP A 201 -4.02 -21.21 -9.71
CA ASP A 201 -3.96 -19.73 -9.66
C ASP A 201 -3.74 -19.21 -8.24
N ILE A 202 -4.45 -19.77 -7.25
CA ILE A 202 -4.28 -19.37 -5.84
C ILE A 202 -2.85 -19.68 -5.37
N ILE A 203 -2.34 -20.85 -5.64
CA ILE A 203 -0.95 -21.23 -5.30
C ILE A 203 0.04 -20.23 -5.93
N ARG A 204 -0.12 -19.96 -7.23
CA ARG A 204 0.75 -19.02 -7.96
C ARG A 204 0.70 -17.62 -7.38
N ILE A 205 -0.50 -17.12 -7.09
CA ILE A 205 -0.70 -15.79 -6.47
C ILE A 205 -0.02 -15.73 -5.10
N GLN A 206 -0.21 -16.73 -4.23
CA GLN A 206 0.43 -16.79 -2.91
C GLN A 206 1.96 -16.77 -3.02
N HIS A 207 2.54 -17.56 -3.92
CA HIS A 207 3.98 -17.58 -4.14
C HIS A 207 4.52 -16.24 -4.66
N LEU A 208 3.82 -15.60 -5.59
CA LEU A 208 4.23 -14.31 -6.13
C LEU A 208 4.11 -13.20 -5.07
N LEU A 209 3.05 -13.20 -4.26
CA LEU A 209 2.88 -12.27 -3.15
C LEU A 209 3.99 -12.43 -2.11
N ALA A 210 4.29 -13.67 -1.71
CA ALA A 210 5.39 -13.96 -0.77
C ALA A 210 6.76 -13.53 -1.35
N ARG A 211 7.01 -13.81 -2.62
CA ARG A 211 8.24 -13.40 -3.30
C ARG A 211 8.39 -11.88 -3.35
N TYR A 212 7.30 -11.14 -3.54
CA TYR A 212 7.33 -9.69 -3.51
C TYR A 212 7.64 -9.15 -2.12
N GLY A 213 7.09 -9.77 -1.08
CA GLY A 213 7.37 -9.39 0.31
C GLY A 213 6.20 -9.53 1.28
N TYR A 214 4.99 -9.83 0.79
CA TYR A 214 3.84 -10.00 1.67
C TYR A 214 3.96 -11.26 2.54
N THR A 215 3.55 -11.15 3.80
CA THR A 215 3.42 -12.31 4.69
C THR A 215 2.09 -13.01 4.41
N VAL A 216 2.12 -14.08 3.64
CA VAL A 216 0.95 -14.84 3.19
C VAL A 216 1.16 -16.35 3.38
N PRO A 217 0.12 -17.13 3.81
CA PRO A 217 0.21 -18.59 3.84
C PRO A 217 0.37 -19.16 2.44
N LEU A 218 1.23 -20.17 2.28
CA LEU A 218 1.41 -20.91 1.02
C LEU A 218 0.55 -22.20 1.01
N SER A 219 -0.73 -22.05 1.33
CA SER A 219 -1.65 -23.17 1.57
C SER A 219 -2.34 -23.70 0.31
N GLY A 220 -2.35 -22.94 -0.78
CA GLY A 220 -3.19 -23.19 -1.96
C GLY A 220 -4.68 -22.95 -1.71
N ILE A 221 -5.02 -22.35 -0.58
CA ILE A 221 -6.41 -22.05 -0.17
C ILE A 221 -6.61 -20.53 -0.12
N LEU A 222 -7.74 -20.07 -0.61
CA LEU A 222 -8.15 -18.68 -0.52
C LEU A 222 -8.74 -18.39 0.88
N ASP A 223 -7.91 -18.53 1.90
CA ASP A 223 -8.25 -18.27 3.30
C ASP A 223 -8.40 -16.76 3.61
N PRO A 224 -8.92 -16.37 4.78
CA PRO A 224 -9.10 -14.96 5.15
C PRO A 224 -7.82 -14.13 5.11
N GLN A 225 -6.67 -14.71 5.47
CA GLN A 225 -5.38 -14.00 5.43
C GLN A 225 -4.93 -13.78 3.99
N THR A 226 -5.03 -14.79 3.12
CA THR A 226 -4.74 -14.66 1.68
C THR A 226 -5.62 -13.59 1.04
N ARG A 227 -6.92 -13.53 1.39
CA ARG A 227 -7.84 -12.49 0.91
C ARG A 227 -7.39 -11.10 1.33
N ALA A 228 -7.06 -10.93 2.60
CA ALA A 228 -6.59 -9.65 3.14
C ALA A 228 -5.31 -9.16 2.46
N VAL A 229 -4.39 -10.07 2.14
CA VAL A 229 -3.16 -9.73 1.41
C VAL A 229 -3.46 -9.35 -0.04
N ILE A 230 -4.34 -10.08 -0.73
CA ILE A 230 -4.77 -9.74 -2.09
C ILE A 230 -5.42 -8.34 -2.10
N GLU A 231 -6.27 -8.05 -1.13
CA GLU A 231 -6.93 -6.75 -1.03
C GLU A 231 -5.92 -5.61 -0.78
N ALA A 232 -4.94 -5.82 0.11
CA ALA A 232 -3.86 -4.86 0.33
C ALA A 232 -3.06 -4.62 -0.97
N PHE A 233 -2.69 -5.68 -1.67
CA PHE A 233 -2.03 -5.61 -2.97
C PHE A 233 -2.87 -4.84 -4.00
N GLN A 234 -4.19 -5.09 -4.07
CA GLN A 234 -5.08 -4.40 -4.98
C GLN A 234 -5.17 -2.89 -4.66
N MET A 235 -5.24 -2.52 -3.38
CA MET A 235 -5.24 -1.11 -2.96
C MET A 235 -4.00 -0.36 -3.42
N HIS A 236 -2.85 -1.00 -3.45
CA HIS A 236 -1.58 -0.40 -3.85
C HIS A 236 -1.36 -0.46 -5.37
N PHE A 237 -1.49 -1.63 -5.97
CA PHE A 237 -1.01 -1.92 -7.34
C PHE A 237 -2.12 -2.12 -8.37
N TRP A 238 -3.38 -2.16 -7.93
CA TRP A 238 -4.53 -2.30 -8.82
C TRP A 238 -5.80 -1.70 -8.21
N PRO A 239 -5.78 -0.41 -7.82
CA PRO A 239 -6.91 0.22 -7.13
C PRO A 239 -8.20 0.17 -7.94
N GLU A 240 -8.15 0.20 -9.27
CA GLU A 240 -9.34 0.14 -10.12
C GLU A 240 -10.15 -1.14 -9.88
N SER A 241 -9.50 -2.26 -9.57
CA SER A 241 -10.19 -3.54 -9.30
C SER A 241 -11.03 -3.49 -8.02
N ILE A 242 -10.59 -2.74 -7.03
CA ILE A 242 -11.31 -2.55 -5.76
C ILE A 242 -12.40 -1.50 -5.93
N LEU A 243 -12.12 -0.38 -6.56
CA LEU A 243 -13.10 0.69 -6.82
C LEU A 243 -14.26 0.17 -7.66
N GLU A 244 -13.98 -0.67 -8.65
CA GLU A 244 -15.01 -1.32 -9.47
C GLU A 244 -15.92 -2.22 -8.62
N LYS A 245 -15.36 -3.03 -7.71
CA LYS A 245 -16.13 -3.84 -6.76
C LYS A 245 -17.04 -2.98 -5.89
N PHE A 246 -16.52 -1.90 -5.32
CA PHE A 246 -17.29 -0.97 -4.51
C PHE A 246 -18.41 -0.30 -5.31
N ARG A 247 -18.16 0.06 -6.57
CA ARG A 247 -19.16 0.62 -7.48
C ARG A 247 -20.28 -0.41 -7.75
N LEU A 248 -19.93 -1.65 -8.04
CA LEU A 248 -20.89 -2.74 -8.28
C LEU A 248 -21.73 -3.07 -7.04
N MET A 249 -21.16 -2.94 -5.84
CA MET A 249 -21.86 -3.14 -4.57
C MET A 249 -22.71 -1.93 -4.14
N GLY A 250 -22.82 -0.89 -4.98
CA GLY A 250 -23.65 0.27 -4.69
C GLY A 250 -23.11 1.21 -3.62
N CYS A 251 -21.81 1.14 -3.30
CA CYS A 251 -21.16 2.02 -2.35
C CYS A 251 -21.16 3.46 -2.88
N ARG A 252 -22.15 4.27 -2.47
CA ARG A 252 -22.37 5.64 -2.94
C ARG A 252 -21.17 6.55 -2.72
N SER A 253 -20.47 6.39 -1.60
CA SER A 253 -19.30 7.22 -1.24
C SER A 253 -18.17 7.15 -2.27
N VAL A 254 -17.88 6.00 -2.85
CA VAL A 254 -16.86 5.86 -3.91
C VAL A 254 -17.37 6.38 -5.24
N LYS A 255 -18.65 6.15 -5.56
CA LYS A 255 -19.31 6.66 -6.76
C LYS A 255 -19.34 8.19 -6.77
N GLU A 256 -19.75 8.80 -5.66
CA GLU A 256 -19.80 10.25 -5.50
C GLU A 256 -18.40 10.88 -5.53
N THR A 257 -17.37 10.22 -4.98
CA THR A 257 -15.98 10.68 -5.02
C THR A 257 -15.40 10.63 -6.42
N LEU A 258 -15.77 9.64 -7.22
CA LEU A 258 -15.30 9.50 -8.61
C LEU A 258 -16.07 10.41 -9.57
N GLU A 259 -17.33 10.70 -9.28
CA GLU A 259 -18.21 11.58 -10.10
C GLU A 259 -18.16 13.05 -9.66
N SER A 260 -17.88 13.33 -8.37
CA SER A 260 -17.83 14.70 -7.84
C SER A 260 -16.45 15.31 -7.96
N LYS A 261 -16.22 16.06 -9.02
CA LYS A 261 -15.17 17.10 -9.07
C LYS A 261 -15.52 18.33 -8.24
N SER A 262 -16.39 18.23 -7.25
CA SER A 262 -16.74 19.40 -6.41
C SER A 262 -17.62 19.02 -5.22
N LEU A 263 -17.23 19.47 -4.02
CA LEU A 263 -17.97 20.10 -2.92
C LEU A 263 -17.56 19.59 -1.53
N TYR A 264 -17.07 20.53 -0.74
CA TYR A 264 -16.83 20.46 0.71
C TYR A 264 -18.14 20.57 1.50
N VAL A 265 -18.33 19.81 2.59
CA VAL A 265 -19.02 20.22 3.84
C VAL A 265 -18.65 19.32 5.04
N ASP A 266 -18.69 19.90 6.22
CA ASP A 266 -18.12 19.73 7.52
C ASP A 266 -18.72 18.62 8.46
N GLY A 267 -17.89 18.04 9.33
CA GLY A 267 -18.10 17.81 10.76
C GLY A 267 -18.69 16.50 11.30
N GLY A 268 -17.97 15.83 12.22
CA GLY A 268 -18.52 15.03 13.31
C GLY A 268 -17.90 13.66 13.62
N SER A 269 -17.24 13.58 14.76
CA SER A 269 -16.59 12.38 15.34
C SER A 269 -17.58 11.35 15.91
N ARG A 270 -17.46 10.08 15.53
CA ARG A 270 -17.95 8.89 16.27
C ARG A 270 -16.96 7.74 16.12
N GLU A 271 -16.73 7.00 17.23
CA GLU A 271 -15.99 5.73 17.21
C GLU A 271 -16.43 4.83 16.07
N ARG A 272 -15.49 4.45 15.19
CA ARG A 272 -15.81 3.69 13.99
C ARG A 272 -15.42 2.23 14.17
N GLN A 273 -16.43 1.38 14.26
CA GLN A 273 -16.30 -0.01 13.82
C GLN A 273 -15.90 0.03 12.34
N HIS A 274 -14.90 -0.76 11.96
CA HIS A 274 -14.44 -0.90 10.58
C HIS A 274 -15.61 -1.31 9.68
N PRO A 275 -16.09 -0.45 8.76
CA PRO A 275 -17.25 -0.79 7.92
C PRO A 275 -16.93 -1.76 6.78
N PHE A 276 -15.70 -2.26 6.69
CA PHE A 276 -15.24 -3.09 5.59
C PHE A 276 -14.77 -4.49 6.01
N SER A 277 -15.41 -5.09 7.00
CA SER A 277 -15.48 -6.53 7.06
C SER A 277 -16.47 -7.00 5.98
N LEU A 278 -16.07 -6.93 4.72
CA LEU A 278 -16.81 -7.52 3.63
C LEU A 278 -16.69 -9.04 3.74
N SER A 279 -17.75 -9.68 4.23
CA SER A 279 -18.04 -11.08 3.94
C SER A 279 -18.31 -11.18 2.44
N LEU A 280 -17.25 -11.16 1.62
CA LEU A 280 -17.34 -11.47 0.21
C LEU A 280 -17.54 -12.98 0.12
N GLU A 281 -18.76 -13.39 -0.21
CA GLU A 281 -19.01 -14.75 -0.64
C GLU A 281 -18.06 -15.10 -1.78
N ASP A 282 -17.61 -16.35 -1.82
CA ASP A 282 -16.44 -16.84 -2.54
C ASP A 282 -16.35 -16.58 -4.05
N GLU A 283 -17.43 -16.16 -4.68
CA GLU A 283 -17.55 -16.18 -6.14
C GLU A 283 -16.94 -14.97 -6.88
N GLY A 284 -16.64 -13.85 -6.21
CA GLY A 284 -16.24 -12.61 -6.89
C GLY A 284 -14.76 -12.19 -6.76
N ILE A 285 -13.97 -12.76 -5.83
CA ILE A 285 -12.60 -12.28 -5.56
C ILE A 285 -11.60 -12.82 -6.59
N LEU A 286 -11.77 -14.04 -7.07
CA LEU A 286 -10.92 -14.67 -8.06
C LEU A 286 -11.75 -15.33 -9.15
N ASP A 287 -12.36 -14.54 -10.01
CA ASP A 287 -12.72 -15.02 -11.35
C ASP A 287 -11.48 -15.12 -12.23
N GLY A 288 -11.56 -15.82 -13.36
CA GLY A 288 -10.40 -16.02 -14.22
C GLY A 288 -9.77 -14.71 -14.73
N LYS A 289 -10.53 -13.62 -14.85
CA LYS A 289 -10.00 -12.29 -15.25
C LYS A 289 -9.23 -11.64 -14.12
N THR A 290 -9.76 -11.72 -12.90
CA THR A 290 -9.12 -11.15 -11.70
C THR A 290 -7.85 -11.92 -11.37
N SER A 291 -7.84 -13.26 -11.39
CA SER A 291 -6.64 -14.08 -11.20
C SER A 291 -5.56 -13.73 -12.21
N ALA A 292 -5.88 -13.70 -13.50
CA ALA A 292 -4.93 -13.34 -14.55
C ALA A 292 -4.42 -11.90 -14.41
N GLY A 293 -5.27 -10.97 -13.99
CA GLY A 293 -4.90 -9.57 -13.72
C GLY A 293 -3.92 -9.43 -12.56
N LEU A 294 -4.14 -10.15 -11.45
CA LEU A 294 -3.25 -10.20 -10.30
C LEU A 294 -1.89 -10.82 -10.66
N ILE A 295 -1.90 -11.98 -11.30
CA ILE A 295 -0.70 -12.70 -11.70
C ILE A 295 0.19 -11.80 -12.57
N ARG A 296 -0.36 -11.17 -13.61
CA ARG A 296 0.42 -10.28 -14.50
C ARG A 296 1.09 -9.11 -13.74
N ARG A 297 0.39 -8.50 -12.78
CA ARG A 297 0.96 -7.40 -11.99
C ARG A 297 2.05 -7.86 -11.05
N LEU A 298 1.81 -8.98 -10.37
CA LEU A 298 2.77 -9.60 -9.47
C LEU A 298 4.04 -10.03 -10.23
N GLU A 299 3.91 -10.62 -11.40
CA GLU A 299 5.05 -10.96 -12.25
C GLU A 299 5.83 -9.72 -12.68
N SER A 300 5.14 -8.65 -13.10
CA SER A 300 5.78 -7.38 -13.43
C SER A 300 6.64 -6.84 -12.29
N LEU A 301 6.12 -6.89 -11.07
CA LEU A 301 6.82 -6.40 -9.89
C LEU A 301 7.97 -7.33 -9.48
N THR A 302 7.75 -8.64 -9.47
CA THR A 302 8.80 -9.61 -9.08
C THR A 302 9.95 -9.66 -10.08
N ASP A 303 9.68 -9.50 -11.37
CA ASP A 303 10.70 -9.39 -12.40
C ASP A 303 11.55 -8.11 -12.24
N SER A 304 10.96 -7.03 -11.73
CA SER A 304 11.71 -5.81 -11.43
C SER A 304 12.68 -5.97 -10.27
N LEU A 305 12.41 -6.87 -9.31
CA LEU A 305 13.32 -7.19 -8.22
C LEU A 305 14.58 -7.90 -8.71
N ASP A 306 14.43 -8.85 -9.66
CA ASP A 306 15.55 -9.63 -10.19
C ASP A 306 16.48 -8.78 -11.05
N ASN A 307 16.00 -7.69 -11.63
CA ASN A 307 16.78 -6.80 -12.50
C ASN A 307 17.39 -5.61 -11.77
N GLN A 308 17.23 -5.49 -10.46
CA GLN A 308 17.98 -4.48 -9.71
C GLN A 308 19.43 -4.92 -9.55
N PRO A 309 20.42 -4.05 -9.86
CA PRO A 309 21.80 -4.38 -9.54
C PRO A 309 21.88 -4.67 -8.05
N CYS A 310 22.51 -5.81 -7.69
CA CYS A 310 22.78 -6.16 -6.30
C CYS A 310 23.45 -4.95 -5.63
N ALA A 311 22.70 -4.22 -4.83
CA ALA A 311 23.28 -3.33 -3.86
C ALA A 311 23.98 -4.28 -2.89
N ASN A 312 25.31 -4.32 -2.96
CA ASN A 312 26.11 -5.06 -2.00
C ASN A 312 25.72 -4.57 -0.60
N PHE A 313 25.01 -5.43 0.13
CA PHE A 313 24.74 -5.28 1.54
C PHE A 313 25.98 -5.56 2.37
#